data_ec5326e52087996c50cb743b1a7ef738
#
_entry.id   ec5326e52087996c50cb743b1a7ef738
#
_cell.length_a   1.000
_cell.length_b   1.000
_cell.length_c   1.000
_cell.angle_alpha   90.00
_cell.angle_beta   90.00
_cell.angle_gamma   90.00
#
_symmetry.space_group_name_H-M   'P 1'
#
loop_
_entity.id
_entity.type
_entity.pdbx_description
1 polymer ?
#
loop_
_entity_poly.entity_id
_entity_poly.type
_entity_poly.pdbx_seq_one_letter_code
_entity_poly.pdbx_strand_id
1 'polypeptide(L)'
;MKIINGEYSGRNFYMPFGIRPTQNLLRKAVFDIIGHDLSGLSFLDLFAGSGAMGLEALSCSAAEVCFVEHDQRNAKVIEDNLVLLEPSKRGLKAKVLHQDSFATIKQFAREGRHFDVVFFDPPFGLKLGKKTLKALLTHDILTPLSHVVAQYGLEERMPDTAGRWTLLKHKQYGASWLTVYQKNEERDPPPILGGVRGG
;
A
#
# COMPACT_ATOMS: atom_id res chain seq x y z
N MET A 1 -6.06 19.18 4.21
CA MET A 1 -5.18 18.34 5.06
C MET A 1 -3.72 18.66 4.78
N LYS A 2 -2.75 18.28 5.64
CA LYS A 2 -1.32 18.54 5.41
C LYS A 2 -0.52 17.26 5.22
N ILE A 3 0.48 17.31 4.37
CA ILE A 3 1.55 16.32 4.27
C ILE A 3 2.47 16.44 5.49
N ILE A 4 2.89 15.33 6.08
CA ILE A 4 3.61 15.30 7.36
C ILE A 4 5.11 15.10 7.15
N ASN A 5 5.47 14.20 6.22
CA ASN A 5 6.84 13.74 6.03
C ASN A 5 7.42 14.22 4.69
N GLY A 6 8.74 14.17 4.56
CA GLY A 6 9.47 14.34 3.30
C GLY A 6 9.46 15.76 2.72
N GLU A 7 9.72 15.87 1.45
CA GLU A 7 9.96 17.11 0.72
C GLU A 7 8.74 18.04 0.59
N TYR A 8 7.53 17.47 0.62
CA TYR A 8 6.29 18.24 0.59
C TYR A 8 5.74 18.53 1.98
N SER A 9 6.49 18.24 3.05
CA SER A 9 6.05 18.44 4.43
C SER A 9 5.52 19.84 4.67
N GLY A 10 4.37 19.93 5.35
CA GLY A 10 3.67 21.18 5.61
C GLY A 10 2.76 21.68 4.49
N ARG A 11 2.87 21.18 3.26
CA ARG A 11 1.98 21.53 2.16
C ARG A 11 0.57 21.02 2.41
N ASN A 12 -0.42 21.85 2.09
CA ASN A 12 -1.83 21.45 2.12
C ASN A 12 -2.19 20.66 0.86
N PHE A 13 -3.13 19.74 1.00
CA PHE A 13 -3.80 19.07 -0.10
C PHE A 13 -5.31 19.02 0.11
N TYR A 14 -6.05 18.90 -1.00
CA TYR A 14 -7.52 18.86 -0.99
C TYR A 14 -8.01 17.52 -0.43
N MET A 15 -9.17 17.58 0.25
CA MET A 15 -9.86 16.41 0.78
C MET A 15 -11.20 16.25 0.09
N PRO A 16 -11.58 15.05 -0.35
CA PRO A 16 -12.93 14.80 -0.83
C PRO A 16 -13.96 15.02 0.27
N PHE A 17 -15.13 15.51 -0.11
CA PHE A 17 -16.24 15.69 0.85
C PHE A 17 -16.71 14.32 1.37
N GLY A 18 -16.94 14.22 2.68
CA GLY A 18 -17.47 13.01 3.32
C GLY A 18 -16.46 11.90 3.58
N ILE A 19 -15.20 12.03 3.17
CA ILE A 19 -14.14 11.09 3.51
C ILE A 19 -13.56 11.41 4.88
N ARG A 20 -13.49 10.39 5.75
CA ARG A 20 -12.76 10.48 7.01
C ARG A 20 -11.26 10.45 6.71
N PRO A 21 -10.50 11.47 7.14
CA PRO A 21 -9.07 11.47 6.88
C PRO A 21 -8.35 10.36 7.67
N THR A 22 -7.36 9.73 7.06
CA THR A 22 -6.40 8.88 7.78
C THR A 22 -5.71 9.72 8.85
N GLN A 23 -5.72 9.23 10.09
CA GLN A 23 -5.19 9.96 11.23
C GLN A 23 -3.69 10.27 11.05
N ASN A 24 -3.26 11.48 11.41
CA ASN A 24 -1.85 11.87 11.32
C ASN A 24 -0.91 10.90 12.07
N LEU A 25 -1.36 10.43 13.25
CA LEU A 25 -0.58 9.48 14.05
C LEU A 25 -0.38 8.15 13.32
N LEU A 26 -1.40 7.67 12.62
CA LEU A 26 -1.31 6.42 11.85
C LEU A 26 -0.42 6.60 10.63
N ARG A 27 -0.58 7.71 9.87
CA ARG A 27 0.29 8.02 8.73
C ARG A 27 1.75 8.06 9.17
N LYS A 28 2.06 8.79 10.27
CA LYS A 28 3.40 8.82 10.83
C LYS A 28 3.90 7.42 11.18
N ALA A 29 3.10 6.61 11.88
CA ALA A 29 3.49 5.27 12.29
C ALA A 29 3.78 4.34 11.10
N VAL A 30 3.08 4.48 9.98
CA VAL A 30 3.36 3.72 8.75
C VAL A 30 4.77 4.05 8.24
N PHE A 31 5.08 5.32 8.04
CA PHE A 31 6.39 5.73 7.52
C PHE A 31 7.54 5.53 8.51
N ASP A 32 7.28 5.55 9.84
CA ASP A 32 8.26 5.14 10.86
C ASP A 32 8.64 3.64 10.73
N ILE A 33 7.75 2.80 10.16
CA ILE A 33 7.98 1.35 9.99
C ILE A 33 8.62 1.04 8.64
N ILE A 34 8.05 1.58 7.54
CA ILE A 34 8.51 1.28 6.18
C ILE A 34 9.71 2.14 5.73
N GLY A 35 10.05 3.18 6.50
CA GLY A 35 11.09 4.15 6.20
C GLY A 35 10.57 5.49 5.71
N HIS A 36 11.36 6.54 5.92
CA HIS A 36 11.07 7.91 5.48
C HIS A 36 11.74 8.26 4.15
N ASP A 37 12.59 7.40 3.62
CA ASP A 37 13.19 7.50 2.28
C ASP A 37 12.72 6.29 1.45
N LEU A 38 11.89 6.56 0.47
CA LEU A 38 11.36 5.57 -0.47
C LEU A 38 11.97 5.74 -1.87
N SER A 39 13.15 6.35 -1.96
CA SER A 39 13.84 6.57 -3.23
C SER A 39 14.05 5.24 -3.99
N GLY A 40 13.66 5.22 -5.25
CA GLY A 40 13.72 4.02 -6.09
C GLY A 40 12.58 3.02 -5.89
N LEU A 41 11.76 3.17 -4.85
CA LEU A 41 10.68 2.24 -4.53
C LEU A 41 9.35 2.62 -5.21
N SER A 42 8.54 1.62 -5.48
CA SER A 42 7.18 1.72 -5.99
C SER A 42 6.16 1.51 -4.88
N PHE A 43 5.14 2.36 -4.82
CA PHE A 43 4.08 2.36 -3.82
C PHE A 43 2.71 2.21 -4.47
N LEU A 44 1.90 1.27 -3.99
CA LEU A 44 0.51 1.07 -4.39
C LEU A 44 -0.43 1.45 -3.24
N ASP A 45 -1.29 2.44 -3.46
CA ASP A 45 -2.34 2.87 -2.55
C ASP A 45 -3.69 2.31 -3.03
N LEU A 46 -4.10 1.18 -2.45
CA LEU A 46 -5.38 0.54 -2.73
C LEU A 46 -6.47 1.14 -1.83
N PHE A 47 -7.63 1.47 -2.40
CA PHE A 47 -8.70 2.21 -1.73
C PHE A 47 -8.24 3.62 -1.31
N ALA A 48 -7.64 4.35 -2.26
CA ALA A 48 -6.85 5.54 -1.97
C ALA A 48 -7.62 6.70 -1.31
N GLY A 49 -8.96 6.77 -1.48
CA GLY A 49 -9.80 7.78 -0.86
C GLY A 49 -9.34 9.19 -1.16
N SER A 50 -8.73 9.85 -0.18
CA SER A 50 -8.13 11.19 -0.35
C SER A 50 -6.74 11.17 -1.00
N GLY A 51 -6.13 10.01 -1.18
CA GLY A 51 -4.77 9.84 -1.63
C GLY A 51 -3.70 10.16 -0.56
N ALA A 52 -4.10 10.33 0.70
CA ALA A 52 -3.19 10.80 1.74
C ALA A 52 -1.93 9.95 1.89
N MET A 53 -2.04 8.62 1.79
CA MET A 53 -0.90 7.72 1.95
C MET A 53 0.05 7.76 0.75
N GLY A 54 -0.50 7.71 -0.46
CA GLY A 54 0.31 7.85 -1.67
C GLY A 54 0.96 9.23 -1.81
N LEU A 55 0.30 10.33 -1.37
CA LEU A 55 0.89 11.67 -1.34
C LEU A 55 2.04 11.77 -0.33
N GLU A 56 1.95 11.10 0.83
CA GLU A 56 3.08 10.97 1.76
C GLU A 56 4.23 10.16 1.13
N ALA A 57 3.91 9.07 0.43
CA ALA A 57 4.93 8.27 -0.27
C ALA A 57 5.69 9.08 -1.33
N LEU A 58 4.97 9.90 -2.13
CA LEU A 58 5.61 10.87 -3.06
C LEU A 58 6.48 11.88 -2.33
N SER A 59 6.02 12.36 -1.17
CA SER A 59 6.79 13.28 -0.33
C SER A 59 8.07 12.64 0.21
N CYS A 60 8.02 11.35 0.52
CA CYS A 60 9.16 10.53 0.93
C CYS A 60 9.97 9.99 -0.27
N SER A 61 9.84 10.60 -1.46
CA SER A 61 10.62 10.32 -2.67
C SER A 61 10.35 8.95 -3.33
N ALA A 62 9.18 8.31 -3.09
CA ALA A 62 8.81 7.12 -3.84
C ALA A 62 8.91 7.39 -5.36
N ALA A 63 9.65 6.52 -6.06
CA ALA A 63 9.91 6.70 -7.50
C ALA A 63 8.64 6.59 -8.34
N GLU A 64 7.71 5.73 -7.90
CA GLU A 64 6.41 5.56 -8.53
C GLU A 64 5.33 5.36 -7.46
N VAL A 65 4.20 6.07 -7.60
CA VAL A 65 3.01 5.86 -6.78
C VAL A 65 1.80 5.62 -7.68
N CYS A 66 1.10 4.50 -7.43
CA CYS A 66 -0.15 4.18 -8.10
C CYS A 66 -1.30 4.27 -7.09
N PHE A 67 -2.26 5.15 -7.35
CA PHE A 67 -3.48 5.29 -6.57
C PHE A 67 -4.61 4.52 -7.25
N VAL A 68 -5.33 3.71 -6.49
CA VAL A 68 -6.52 2.99 -6.97
C VAL A 68 -7.72 3.44 -6.16
N GLU A 69 -8.66 4.08 -6.82
CA GLU A 69 -9.86 4.63 -6.20
C GLU A 69 -11.08 4.36 -7.09
N HIS A 70 -12.15 3.87 -6.49
CA HIS A 70 -13.33 3.48 -7.25
C HIS A 70 -14.35 4.62 -7.42
N ASP A 71 -14.36 5.61 -6.50
CA ASP A 71 -15.22 6.79 -6.64
C ASP A 71 -14.53 7.83 -7.52
N GLN A 72 -15.17 8.20 -8.63
CA GLN A 72 -14.63 9.14 -9.60
C GLN A 72 -14.33 10.52 -8.99
N ARG A 73 -15.14 10.98 -8.03
CA ARG A 73 -14.96 12.29 -7.39
C ARG A 73 -13.70 12.28 -6.53
N ASN A 74 -13.45 11.18 -5.81
CA ASN A 74 -12.25 11.03 -5.01
C ASN A 74 -11.00 10.91 -5.90
N ALA A 75 -11.07 10.10 -6.96
CA ALA A 75 -9.99 9.99 -7.95
C ALA A 75 -9.63 11.36 -8.54
N LYS A 76 -10.64 12.19 -8.86
CA LYS A 76 -10.44 13.56 -9.37
C LYS A 76 -9.73 14.45 -8.34
N VAL A 77 -10.06 14.36 -7.06
CA VAL A 77 -9.37 15.12 -6.00
C VAL A 77 -7.90 14.71 -5.88
N ILE A 78 -7.59 13.41 -6.04
CA ILE A 78 -6.19 12.94 -6.06
C ILE A 78 -5.44 13.53 -7.26
N GLU A 79 -6.04 13.52 -8.46
CA GLU A 79 -5.45 14.15 -9.65
C GLU A 79 -5.17 15.65 -9.44
N ASP A 80 -6.12 16.39 -8.86
CA ASP A 80 -5.96 17.83 -8.56
C ASP A 80 -4.82 18.07 -7.54
N ASN A 81 -4.65 17.17 -6.56
CA ASN A 81 -3.52 17.21 -5.63
C ASN A 81 -2.19 16.92 -6.34
N LEU A 82 -2.15 16.00 -7.29
CA LEU A 82 -0.95 15.73 -8.08
C LEU A 82 -0.57 16.91 -8.97
N VAL A 83 -1.54 17.61 -9.53
CA VAL A 83 -1.30 18.87 -10.26
C VAL A 83 -0.69 19.93 -9.32
N LEU A 84 -1.22 20.05 -8.09
CA LEU A 84 -0.72 21.01 -7.10
C LEU A 84 0.70 20.70 -6.62
N LEU A 85 1.04 19.42 -6.46
CA LEU A 85 2.35 18.98 -5.93
C LEU A 85 3.42 18.82 -6.99
N GLU A 86 3.02 18.65 -8.27
CA GLU A 86 3.92 18.54 -9.43
C GLU A 86 5.05 17.49 -9.25
N PRO A 87 4.76 16.24 -8.86
CA PRO A 87 5.80 15.23 -8.59
C PRO A 87 6.72 14.97 -9.80
N SER A 88 6.22 15.15 -11.00
CA SER A 88 7.01 15.01 -12.24
C SER A 88 8.18 15.98 -12.34
N LYS A 89 8.10 17.17 -11.74
CA LYS A 89 9.23 18.11 -11.64
C LYS A 89 10.40 17.56 -10.82
N ARG A 90 10.13 16.57 -9.98
CA ARG A 90 11.12 15.83 -9.20
C ARG A 90 11.51 14.48 -9.83
N GLY A 91 11.05 14.19 -11.04
CA GLY A 91 11.26 12.90 -11.70
C GLY A 91 10.44 11.75 -11.15
N LEU A 92 9.47 12.02 -10.24
CA LEU A 92 8.61 11.01 -9.64
C LEU A 92 7.41 10.71 -10.54
N LYS A 93 6.99 9.44 -10.59
CA LYS A 93 5.83 9.00 -11.36
C LYS A 93 4.62 8.86 -10.44
N ALA A 94 3.49 9.39 -10.85
CA ALA A 94 2.22 9.23 -10.14
C ALA A 94 1.11 8.89 -11.13
N LYS A 95 0.28 7.89 -10.80
CA LYS A 95 -0.84 7.47 -11.64
C LYS A 95 -2.07 7.24 -10.78
N VAL A 96 -3.20 7.79 -11.20
CA VAL A 96 -4.51 7.52 -10.59
C VAL A 96 -5.27 6.56 -11.50
N LEU A 97 -5.81 5.48 -10.92
CA LEU A 97 -6.68 4.52 -11.59
C LEU A 97 -8.07 4.61 -10.97
N HIS A 98 -9.02 5.11 -11.73
CA HIS A 98 -10.44 5.04 -11.37
C HIS A 98 -10.96 3.62 -11.65
N GLN A 99 -10.73 2.71 -10.70
CA GLN A 99 -11.01 1.28 -10.85
C GLN A 99 -11.33 0.61 -9.50
N ASP A 100 -11.94 -0.58 -9.59
CA ASP A 100 -12.08 -1.49 -8.44
C ASP A 100 -10.73 -2.08 -8.04
N SER A 101 -10.41 -2.07 -6.73
CA SER A 101 -9.13 -2.54 -6.20
C SER A 101 -8.89 -4.03 -6.47
N PHE A 102 -9.91 -4.88 -6.42
CA PHE A 102 -9.76 -6.32 -6.68
C PHE A 102 -9.54 -6.61 -8.16
N ALA A 103 -10.21 -5.86 -9.03
CA ALA A 103 -9.98 -5.96 -10.48
C ALA A 103 -8.56 -5.50 -10.83
N THR A 104 -8.09 -4.42 -10.20
CA THR A 104 -6.74 -3.88 -10.39
C THR A 104 -5.66 -4.84 -9.93
N ILE A 105 -5.80 -5.48 -8.75
CA ILE A 105 -4.85 -6.51 -8.28
C ILE A 105 -4.72 -7.64 -9.31
N LYS A 106 -5.84 -8.15 -9.84
CA LYS A 106 -5.83 -9.20 -10.87
C LYS A 106 -5.19 -8.73 -12.18
N GLN A 107 -5.43 -7.49 -12.56
CA GLN A 107 -4.84 -6.89 -13.76
C GLN A 107 -3.32 -6.79 -13.62
N PHE A 108 -2.81 -6.24 -12.51
CA PHE A 108 -1.38 -6.11 -12.26
C PHE A 108 -0.67 -7.46 -12.22
N ALA A 109 -1.28 -8.48 -11.62
CA ALA A 109 -0.72 -9.83 -11.62
C ALA A 109 -0.60 -10.41 -13.05
N ARG A 110 -1.61 -10.18 -13.93
CA ARG A 110 -1.55 -10.61 -15.34
C ARG A 110 -0.51 -9.85 -16.15
N GLU A 111 -0.29 -8.58 -15.80
CA GLU A 111 0.71 -7.70 -16.43
C GLU A 111 2.13 -7.95 -15.90
N GLY A 112 2.31 -8.79 -14.88
CA GLY A 112 3.59 -9.02 -14.20
C GLY A 112 4.09 -7.77 -13.46
N ARG A 113 3.21 -6.86 -13.08
CA ARG A 113 3.57 -5.64 -12.38
C ARG A 113 3.68 -5.90 -10.88
N HIS A 114 4.79 -5.45 -10.27
CA HIS A 114 5.08 -5.64 -8.85
C HIS A 114 5.35 -4.31 -8.15
N PHE A 115 5.14 -4.30 -6.82
CA PHE A 115 5.31 -3.13 -5.97
C PHE A 115 6.15 -3.46 -4.73
N ASP A 116 6.91 -2.47 -4.25
CA ASP A 116 7.73 -2.58 -3.04
C ASP A 116 6.92 -2.31 -1.78
N VAL A 117 5.90 -1.47 -1.86
CA VAL A 117 4.96 -1.20 -0.77
C VAL A 117 3.52 -1.24 -1.31
N VAL A 118 2.67 -2.01 -0.66
CA VAL A 118 1.21 -2.00 -0.90
C VAL A 118 0.51 -1.57 0.38
N PHE A 119 -0.18 -0.45 0.33
CA PHE A 119 -1.06 0.04 1.39
C PHE A 119 -2.52 -0.20 1.02
N PHE A 120 -3.35 -0.58 2.00
CA PHE A 120 -4.79 -0.62 1.83
C PHE A 120 -5.54 -0.23 3.11
N ASP A 121 -6.60 0.55 2.94
CA ASP A 121 -7.53 1.02 3.98
C ASP A 121 -8.97 0.95 3.43
N PRO A 122 -9.55 -0.26 3.29
CA PRO A 122 -10.88 -0.42 2.72
C PRO A 122 -11.96 0.12 3.67
N PRO A 123 -13.15 0.45 3.15
CA PRO A 123 -14.29 0.84 3.96
C PRO A 123 -14.58 -0.16 5.08
N PHE A 124 -14.75 0.32 6.31
CA PHE A 124 -15.02 -0.53 7.48
C PHE A 124 -16.42 -1.16 7.42
N GLY A 125 -16.63 -2.24 8.17
CA GLY A 125 -17.90 -2.95 8.24
C GLY A 125 -18.18 -3.92 7.08
N LEU A 126 -17.41 -3.89 6.01
CA LEU A 126 -17.61 -4.74 4.83
C LEU A 126 -16.68 -5.97 4.78
N LYS A 127 -15.86 -6.17 5.80
CA LYS A 127 -14.87 -7.27 5.89
C LYS A 127 -13.93 -7.35 4.67
N LEU A 128 -13.63 -6.20 4.08
CA LEU A 128 -12.79 -6.10 2.89
C LEU A 128 -11.30 -6.23 3.19
N GLY A 129 -10.87 -5.98 4.42
CA GLY A 129 -9.47 -6.11 4.83
C GLY A 129 -8.95 -7.53 4.60
N LYS A 130 -9.61 -8.56 5.16
CA LYS A 130 -9.25 -9.97 4.92
C LYS A 130 -9.34 -10.37 3.45
N LYS A 131 -10.35 -9.86 2.74
CA LYS A 131 -10.54 -10.16 1.31
C LYS A 131 -9.38 -9.59 0.49
N THR A 132 -8.93 -8.37 0.81
CA THR A 132 -7.78 -7.73 0.16
C THR A 132 -6.50 -8.50 0.43
N LEU A 133 -6.24 -8.87 1.70
CA LEU A 133 -5.08 -9.68 2.06
C LEU A 133 -5.06 -11.01 1.29
N LYS A 134 -6.22 -11.71 1.23
CA LYS A 134 -6.34 -12.95 0.45
C LYS A 134 -6.08 -12.73 -1.04
N ALA A 135 -6.58 -11.63 -1.61
CA ALA A 135 -6.35 -11.30 -3.02
C ALA A 135 -4.86 -11.08 -3.32
N LEU A 136 -4.14 -10.36 -2.45
CA LEU A 136 -2.70 -10.13 -2.57
C LEU A 136 -1.87 -11.42 -2.40
N LEU A 137 -2.33 -12.36 -1.54
CA LEU A 137 -1.69 -13.68 -1.40
C LEU A 137 -1.90 -14.57 -2.62
N THR A 138 -3.06 -14.43 -3.29
CA THR A 138 -3.43 -15.23 -4.47
C THR A 138 -2.80 -14.68 -5.75
N HIS A 139 -2.73 -13.37 -5.86
CA HIS A 139 -2.24 -12.63 -7.03
C HIS A 139 -0.99 -11.88 -6.62
N ASP A 140 0.17 -12.51 -6.81
CA ASP A 140 1.45 -11.93 -6.37
C ASP A 140 1.81 -10.71 -7.21
N ILE A 141 1.67 -9.53 -6.61
CA ILE A 141 2.04 -8.23 -7.16
C ILE A 141 3.10 -7.53 -6.29
N LEU A 142 3.90 -8.33 -5.59
CA LEU A 142 4.85 -7.87 -4.59
C LEU A 142 6.28 -8.24 -4.97
N THR A 143 7.21 -7.30 -4.88
CA THR A 143 8.64 -7.57 -4.98
C THR A 143 9.13 -8.39 -3.78
N PRO A 144 10.30 -9.07 -3.84
CA PRO A 144 10.94 -9.62 -2.65
C PRO A 144 11.18 -8.54 -1.59
N LEU A 145 11.04 -8.88 -0.30
CA LEU A 145 11.18 -7.97 0.85
C LEU A 145 10.20 -6.79 0.91
N SER A 146 9.20 -6.75 0.03
CA SER A 146 8.17 -5.72 0.01
C SER A 146 7.34 -5.69 1.30
N HIS A 147 6.71 -4.55 1.56
CA HIS A 147 5.82 -4.35 2.70
C HIS A 147 4.36 -4.34 2.28
N VAL A 148 3.52 -5.04 3.03
CA VAL A 148 2.07 -4.94 2.96
C VAL A 148 1.56 -4.27 4.22
N VAL A 149 0.97 -3.09 4.06
CA VAL A 149 0.48 -2.25 5.15
C VAL A 149 -1.05 -2.23 5.10
N ALA A 150 -1.67 -2.83 6.09
CA ALA A 150 -3.12 -2.96 6.19
C ALA A 150 -3.67 -2.08 7.31
N GLN A 151 -4.57 -1.17 6.98
CA GLN A 151 -5.45 -0.51 7.93
C GLN A 151 -6.85 -1.11 7.79
N TYR A 152 -7.56 -1.37 8.90
CA TYR A 152 -8.90 -1.97 8.88
C TYR A 152 -9.62 -1.76 10.21
N GLY A 153 -10.94 -1.95 10.24
CA GLY A 153 -11.78 -1.77 11.41
C GLY A 153 -11.53 -2.82 12.49
N LEU A 154 -11.90 -2.50 13.73
CA LEU A 154 -11.69 -3.37 14.92
C LEU A 154 -12.49 -4.67 14.85
N GLU A 155 -13.52 -4.73 14.03
CA GLU A 155 -14.37 -5.92 13.81
C GLU A 155 -13.69 -7.01 12.98
N GLU A 156 -12.57 -6.69 12.30
CA GLU A 156 -11.78 -7.65 11.56
C GLU A 156 -10.56 -8.10 12.38
N ARG A 157 -10.12 -9.33 12.18
CA ARG A 157 -8.85 -9.83 12.70
C ARG A 157 -8.01 -10.38 11.57
N MET A 158 -6.84 -9.80 11.35
CA MET A 158 -5.87 -10.31 10.41
C MET A 158 -5.09 -11.49 11.01
N PRO A 159 -4.62 -12.44 10.19
CA PRO A 159 -3.82 -13.56 10.68
C PRO A 159 -2.43 -13.08 11.13
N ASP A 160 -1.87 -13.75 12.12
CA ASP A 160 -0.50 -13.51 12.61
C ASP A 160 0.55 -14.00 11.59
N THR A 161 0.16 -14.90 10.70
CA THR A 161 0.97 -15.38 9.57
C THR A 161 0.15 -15.34 8.30
N ALA A 162 0.75 -14.92 7.21
CA ALA A 162 0.09 -14.81 5.91
C ALA A 162 0.93 -15.48 4.82
N GLY A 163 0.98 -16.81 4.84
CA GLY A 163 1.79 -17.61 3.90
C GLY A 163 3.29 -17.30 4.06
N ARG A 164 3.90 -16.73 3.01
CA ARG A 164 5.32 -16.33 3.00
C ARG A 164 5.57 -14.90 3.48
N TRP A 165 4.64 -14.30 4.22
CA TRP A 165 4.81 -12.98 4.80
C TRP A 165 5.00 -13.06 6.30
N THR A 166 5.98 -12.33 6.82
CA THR A 166 6.27 -12.19 8.25
C THR A 166 5.55 -10.97 8.81
N LEU A 167 4.86 -11.13 9.93
CA LEU A 167 4.24 -10.03 10.66
C LEU A 167 5.33 -9.18 11.34
N LEU A 168 5.45 -7.91 10.94
CA LEU A 168 6.37 -6.95 11.56
C LEU A 168 5.69 -6.14 12.67
N LYS A 169 4.42 -5.77 12.48
CA LYS A 169 3.68 -4.91 13.41
C LYS A 169 2.20 -5.25 13.40
N HIS A 170 1.62 -5.25 14.59
CA HIS A 170 0.17 -5.26 14.78
C HIS A 170 -0.16 -4.36 15.95
N LYS A 171 -0.84 -3.22 15.71
CA LYS A 171 -1.14 -2.24 16.75
C LYS A 171 -2.45 -1.51 16.45
N GLN A 172 -3.21 -1.24 17.52
CA GLN A 172 -4.43 -0.43 17.42
C GLN A 172 -4.09 1.07 17.41
N TYR A 173 -4.75 1.80 16.51
CA TYR A 173 -4.74 3.25 16.41
C TYR A 173 -6.18 3.78 16.37
N GLY A 174 -6.66 4.28 17.52
CA GLY A 174 -8.06 4.71 17.66
C GLY A 174 -9.05 3.59 17.34
N ALA A 175 -9.89 3.78 16.33
CA ALA A 175 -10.92 2.83 15.91
C ALA A 175 -10.45 1.86 14.79
N SER A 176 -9.16 1.75 14.53
CA SER A 176 -8.62 0.86 13.50
C SER A 176 -7.39 0.09 13.99
N TRP A 177 -7.14 -1.04 13.35
CA TRP A 177 -5.88 -1.77 13.41
C TRP A 177 -4.96 -1.31 12.31
N LEU A 178 -3.66 -1.26 12.61
CA LEU A 178 -2.57 -1.22 11.64
C LEU A 178 -1.79 -2.52 11.74
N THR A 179 -1.71 -3.24 10.63
CA THR A 179 -0.89 -4.44 10.52
C THR A 179 0.10 -4.28 9.37
N VAL A 180 1.35 -4.59 9.61
CA VAL A 180 2.40 -4.55 8.61
C VAL A 180 3.04 -5.91 8.48
N TYR A 181 3.06 -6.43 7.26
CA TYR A 181 3.77 -7.65 6.89
C TYR A 181 4.93 -7.31 5.96
N GLN A 182 5.97 -8.15 6.00
CA GLN A 182 7.03 -8.15 5.02
C GLN A 182 7.01 -9.47 4.26
N LYS A 183 7.08 -9.41 2.92
CA LYS A 183 7.26 -10.59 2.08
C LYS A 183 8.67 -11.15 2.32
N ASN A 184 8.76 -12.43 2.60
CA ASN A 184 10.06 -13.09 2.78
C ASN A 184 10.81 -13.12 1.44
N GLU A 185 12.13 -13.21 1.49
CA GLU A 185 12.93 -13.58 0.31
C GLU A 185 12.44 -14.93 -0.21
N GLU A 186 12.37 -15.09 -1.53
CA GLU A 186 12.17 -16.40 -2.13
C GLU A 186 13.43 -17.22 -1.78
N ARG A 187 13.30 -18.13 -0.80
CA ARG A 187 14.28 -19.20 -0.67
C ARG A 187 14.01 -20.12 -1.84
N ASP A 188 14.98 -20.30 -2.73
CA ASP A 188 14.98 -21.40 -3.66
C ASP A 188 14.63 -22.68 -2.87
N PRO A 189 13.71 -23.52 -3.36
CA PRO A 189 13.45 -24.79 -2.68
C PRO A 189 14.80 -25.48 -2.52
N PRO A 190 15.09 -26.12 -1.34
CA PRO A 190 16.34 -26.81 -1.14
C PRO A 190 16.54 -27.77 -2.31
N PRO A 191 17.78 -27.90 -2.85
CA PRO A 191 18.05 -28.77 -3.99
C PRO A 191 17.50 -30.13 -3.64
N ILE A 192 16.68 -30.70 -4.52
CA ILE A 192 16.18 -32.07 -4.38
C ILE A 192 17.42 -32.92 -4.38
N LEU A 193 17.83 -33.42 -3.19
CA LEU A 193 18.89 -34.38 -3.07
C LEU A 193 18.49 -35.58 -3.92
N GLY A 194 19.10 -35.66 -5.11
CA GLY A 194 18.88 -36.74 -6.05
C GLY A 194 19.07 -38.06 -5.33
N GLY A 195 18.01 -38.88 -5.31
CA GLY A 195 18.09 -40.22 -4.76
C GLY A 195 19.23 -40.97 -5.42
N VAL A 196 20.23 -41.33 -4.64
CA VAL A 196 21.25 -42.30 -5.03
C VAL A 196 20.50 -43.59 -5.30
N ARG A 197 20.31 -43.93 -6.57
CA ARG A 197 19.93 -45.26 -6.96
C ARG A 197 21.16 -46.15 -6.70
N GLY A 198 21.11 -46.88 -5.60
CA GLY A 198 22.03 -48.01 -5.39
C GLY A 198 21.76 -49.05 -6.46
N GLY A 199 22.84 -49.42 -7.15
CA GLY A 199 22.91 -50.61 -7.98
C GLY A 199 23.11 -51.86 -7.12
#